data_5df41c0f378b36a883c0664e21442a19
#
_entry.id   5df41c0f378b36a883c0664e21442a19
#
_cell.length_a   1.000
_cell.length_b   1.000
_cell.length_c   1.000
_cell.angle_alpha   90.00
_cell.angle_beta   90.00
_cell.angle_gamma   90.00
#
_symmetry.space_group_name_H-M   'P 1'
#
loop_
_entity.id
_entity.type
_entity.pdbx_description
1 polymer ?
#
loop_
_entity_poly.entity_id
_entity_poly.type
_entity_poly.pdbx_seq_one_letter_code
_entity_poly.pdbx_strand_id
1 'polypeptide(L)'
;MRAYERLLKYAKVYTTSDPESGTHPSAAREFDLAHLLVEEMKSIGIEDAFVDEHCYVYGSIPATKGCEKKPALGLIAHMDTAPDASGENVKPILHENYDGGDVVLPGTGMVMKTSTFPFLKELKGETLITTDGTTLLGADDKSGVAEILTAAETLIKKKLSHGKLCIAFTPDEELSLIHISEPTRHS
;
A
#
# COMPACT_ATOMS: atom_id res chain seq x y z
N MET A 1 -1.32 5.16 15.06
CA MET A 1 -1.07 3.74 14.68
C MET A 1 0.33 3.67 14.07
N ARG A 2 1.09 2.59 14.26
CA ARG A 2 2.40 2.40 13.60
C ARG A 2 2.19 1.89 12.15
N ALA A 3 3.16 2.12 11.26
CA ALA A 3 3.02 1.75 9.86
C ALA A 3 2.75 0.25 9.66
N TYR A 4 3.48 -0.63 10.35
CA TYR A 4 3.24 -2.06 10.22
C TYR A 4 1.85 -2.50 10.74
N GLU A 5 1.28 -1.82 11.73
CA GLU A 5 -0.08 -2.12 12.23
C GLU A 5 -1.13 -1.79 11.15
N ARG A 6 -0.89 -0.69 10.38
CA ARG A 6 -1.69 -0.35 9.20
C ARG A 6 -1.52 -1.39 8.11
N LEU A 7 -0.27 -1.76 7.79
CA LEU A 7 -0.01 -2.80 6.79
C LEU A 7 -0.76 -4.09 7.12
N LEU A 8 -0.70 -4.57 8.38
CA LEU A 8 -1.42 -5.77 8.81
C LEU A 8 -2.95 -5.66 8.66
N LYS A 9 -3.50 -4.45 8.78
CA LYS A 9 -4.92 -4.16 8.54
C LYS A 9 -5.23 -4.18 7.04
N TYR A 10 -4.45 -3.46 6.22
CA TYR A 10 -4.70 -3.30 4.79
C TYR A 10 -4.42 -4.59 4.00
N ALA A 11 -3.40 -5.35 4.38
CA ALA A 11 -3.07 -6.64 3.75
C ALA A 11 -4.24 -7.64 3.76
N LYS A 12 -5.13 -7.54 4.75
CA LYS A 12 -6.30 -8.42 4.88
C LYS A 12 -7.46 -8.03 3.96
N VAL A 13 -7.43 -6.84 3.38
CA VAL A 13 -8.43 -6.39 2.41
C VAL A 13 -8.06 -6.94 1.04
N TYR A 14 -8.97 -7.66 0.41
CA TYR A 14 -8.74 -8.27 -0.90
C TYR A 14 -8.84 -7.22 -2.00
N THR A 15 -7.74 -6.97 -2.72
CA THR A 15 -7.64 -5.92 -3.74
C THR A 15 -6.86 -6.37 -4.99
N THR A 16 -6.77 -7.66 -5.25
CA THR A 16 -6.08 -8.16 -6.45
C THR A 16 -6.78 -7.66 -7.71
N SER A 17 -6.01 -7.07 -8.62
CA SER A 17 -6.46 -6.58 -9.92
C SER A 17 -6.96 -7.72 -10.83
N ASP A 18 -7.79 -7.41 -11.81
CA ASP A 18 -8.32 -8.39 -12.77
C ASP A 18 -8.02 -7.96 -14.22
N PRO A 19 -6.95 -8.49 -14.83
CA PRO A 19 -6.54 -8.10 -16.19
C PRO A 19 -7.55 -8.45 -17.27
N GLU A 20 -8.50 -9.34 -17.00
CA GLU A 20 -9.49 -9.80 -17.97
C GLU A 20 -10.83 -9.03 -17.87
N SER A 21 -10.99 -8.16 -16.88
CA SER A 21 -12.28 -7.50 -16.62
C SER A 21 -12.71 -6.51 -17.69
N GLY A 22 -11.76 -5.83 -18.34
CA GLY A 22 -12.01 -4.75 -19.29
C GLY A 22 -12.67 -3.50 -18.67
N THR A 23 -12.71 -3.40 -17.34
CA THR A 23 -13.26 -2.25 -16.59
C THR A 23 -12.17 -1.46 -15.88
N HIS A 24 -12.51 -0.27 -15.37
CA HIS A 24 -11.64 0.54 -14.53
C HIS A 24 -12.44 1.13 -13.35
N PRO A 25 -12.10 0.82 -12.07
CA PRO A 25 -11.02 -0.13 -11.72
C PRO A 25 -11.30 -1.53 -12.26
N SER A 26 -10.24 -2.30 -12.43
CA SER A 26 -10.31 -3.66 -12.96
C SER A 26 -11.12 -4.59 -12.05
N ALA A 27 -11.14 -4.33 -10.77
CA ALA A 27 -11.86 -5.12 -9.79
C ALA A 27 -12.62 -4.24 -8.79
N ALA A 28 -13.94 -4.40 -8.73
CA ALA A 28 -14.78 -3.63 -7.79
C ALA A 28 -14.38 -3.79 -6.31
N ARG A 29 -13.72 -4.90 -5.96
CA ARG A 29 -13.18 -5.15 -4.60
C ARG A 29 -12.12 -4.16 -4.15
N GLU A 30 -11.49 -3.41 -5.06
CA GLU A 30 -10.54 -2.37 -4.72
C GLU A 30 -11.19 -1.20 -3.97
N PHE A 31 -12.48 -0.94 -4.22
CA PHE A 31 -13.26 0.03 -3.46
C PHE A 31 -13.35 -0.28 -1.96
N ASP A 32 -13.22 -1.56 -1.56
CA ASP A 32 -13.29 -1.93 -0.13
C ASP A 32 -12.12 -1.30 0.65
N LEU A 33 -10.91 -1.32 0.07
CA LEU A 33 -9.77 -0.64 0.66
C LEU A 33 -9.88 0.88 0.49
N ALA A 34 -10.32 1.37 -0.67
CA ALA A 34 -10.47 2.79 -0.94
C ALA A 34 -11.39 3.47 0.09
N HIS A 35 -12.56 2.91 0.37
CA HIS A 35 -13.49 3.44 1.37
C HIS A 35 -12.91 3.41 2.78
N LEU A 36 -12.23 2.30 3.15
CA LEU A 36 -11.53 2.19 4.43
C LEU A 36 -10.47 3.27 4.60
N LEU A 37 -9.73 3.58 3.54
CA LEU A 37 -8.69 4.61 3.55
C LEU A 37 -9.29 6.01 3.68
N VAL A 38 -10.40 6.32 2.98
CA VAL A 38 -11.11 7.60 3.13
C VAL A 38 -11.59 7.81 4.56
N GLU A 39 -12.18 6.78 5.17
CA GLU A 39 -12.61 6.86 6.58
C GLU A 39 -11.42 7.09 7.52
N GLU A 40 -10.32 6.38 7.32
CA GLU A 40 -9.12 6.53 8.12
C GLU A 40 -8.48 7.93 7.93
N MET A 41 -8.39 8.41 6.69
CA MET A 41 -7.89 9.76 6.38
C MET A 41 -8.70 10.84 7.11
N LYS A 42 -10.03 10.77 7.07
CA LYS A 42 -10.89 11.69 7.81
C LYS A 42 -10.70 11.60 9.32
N SER A 43 -10.54 10.37 9.83
CA SER A 43 -10.34 10.14 11.27
C SER A 43 -9.03 10.73 11.83
N ILE A 44 -8.02 10.89 10.98
CA ILE A 44 -6.73 11.50 11.36
C ILE A 44 -6.66 13.00 11.06
N GLY A 45 -7.72 13.59 10.47
CA GLY A 45 -7.84 15.03 10.24
C GLY A 45 -7.63 15.48 8.79
N ILE A 46 -7.72 14.58 7.82
CA ILE A 46 -7.71 14.91 6.37
C ILE A 46 -9.17 14.97 5.92
N GLU A 47 -9.80 16.13 6.16
CA GLU A 47 -11.25 16.32 6.03
C GLU A 47 -11.75 16.25 4.57
N ASP A 48 -10.91 16.64 3.60
CA ASP A 48 -11.21 16.66 2.17
C ASP A 48 -11.01 15.30 1.48
N ALA A 49 -10.75 14.24 2.25
CA ALA A 49 -10.55 12.90 1.70
C ALA A 49 -11.81 12.37 1.01
N PHE A 50 -11.64 11.84 -0.21
CA PHE A 50 -12.71 11.20 -0.98
C PHE A 50 -12.15 10.13 -1.90
N VAL A 51 -13.01 9.26 -2.39
CA VAL A 51 -12.76 8.33 -3.49
C VAL A 51 -13.64 8.71 -4.67
N ASP A 52 -13.07 8.69 -5.88
CA ASP A 52 -13.82 8.97 -7.10
C ASP A 52 -14.46 7.72 -7.72
N GLU A 53 -15.16 7.88 -8.82
CA GLU A 53 -15.85 6.81 -9.56
C GLU A 53 -14.90 5.78 -10.20
N HIS A 54 -13.62 6.13 -10.32
CA HIS A 54 -12.56 5.27 -10.85
C HIS A 54 -11.69 4.65 -9.75
N CYS A 55 -12.14 4.71 -8.48
CA CYS A 55 -11.43 4.16 -7.32
C CYS A 55 -10.13 4.87 -6.94
N TYR A 56 -9.87 6.09 -7.43
CA TYR A 56 -8.77 6.89 -6.92
C TYR A 56 -9.16 7.55 -5.61
N VAL A 57 -8.33 7.40 -4.59
CA VAL A 57 -8.48 8.09 -3.31
C VAL A 57 -7.61 9.33 -3.30
N TYR A 58 -8.18 10.46 -2.89
CA TYR A 58 -7.48 11.73 -2.77
C TYR A 58 -7.70 12.36 -1.41
N GLY A 59 -6.74 13.18 -0.99
CA GLY A 59 -6.87 14.06 0.16
C GLY A 59 -5.70 15.02 0.27
N SER A 60 -5.84 16.07 1.07
CA SER A 60 -4.77 17.03 1.25
C SER A 60 -4.64 17.53 2.69
N ILE A 61 -3.43 17.95 3.04
CA ILE A 61 -3.12 18.61 4.30
C ILE A 61 -2.62 20.02 3.93
N PRO A 62 -3.33 21.08 4.32
CA PRO A 62 -2.90 22.46 4.05
C PRO A 62 -1.52 22.74 4.64
N ALA A 63 -0.77 23.65 3.99
CA ALA A 63 0.49 24.12 4.55
C ALA A 63 0.28 24.74 5.94
N THR A 64 1.21 24.50 6.85
CA THR A 64 1.21 25.17 8.15
C THR A 64 1.59 26.64 8.03
N LYS A 65 1.13 27.45 8.99
CA LYS A 65 1.40 28.91 9.02
C LYS A 65 2.89 29.19 8.83
N GLY A 66 3.21 30.03 7.84
CA GLY A 66 4.57 30.40 7.46
C GLY A 66 5.25 29.43 6.46
N CYS A 67 4.55 28.37 6.05
CA CYS A 67 5.03 27.43 5.03
C CYS A 67 4.20 27.46 3.73
N GLU A 68 3.31 28.42 3.55
CA GLU A 68 2.35 28.51 2.43
C GLU A 68 3.05 28.67 1.07
N LYS A 69 4.27 29.26 1.07
CA LYS A 69 5.08 29.45 -0.14
C LYS A 69 6.01 28.28 -0.45
N LYS A 70 6.06 27.25 0.40
CA LYS A 70 6.85 26.05 0.11
C LYS A 70 6.17 25.23 -0.99
N PRO A 71 6.95 24.53 -1.85
CA PRO A 71 6.38 23.62 -2.84
C PRO A 71 5.44 22.61 -2.18
N ALA A 72 4.34 22.27 -2.86
CA ALA A 72 3.51 21.16 -2.45
C ALA A 72 4.24 19.83 -2.71
N LEU A 73 4.07 18.86 -1.82
CA LEU A 73 4.58 17.51 -1.98
C LEU A 73 3.42 16.56 -2.26
N GLY A 74 3.50 15.80 -3.35
CA GLY A 74 2.59 14.69 -3.66
C GLY A 74 3.16 13.38 -3.13
N LEU A 75 2.32 12.59 -2.49
CA LEU A 75 2.62 11.24 -2.02
C LEU A 75 1.62 10.29 -2.66
N ILE A 76 2.11 9.26 -3.34
CA ILE A 76 1.30 8.32 -4.11
C ILE A 76 1.73 6.89 -3.73
N ALA A 77 0.76 6.00 -3.61
CA ALA A 77 0.93 4.57 -3.46
C ALA A 77 -0.25 3.85 -4.10
N HIS A 78 -0.09 2.58 -4.53
CA HIS A 78 -1.21 1.84 -5.09
C HIS A 78 -1.87 0.91 -4.06
N MET A 79 -3.14 0.61 -4.29
CA MET A 79 -3.98 -0.19 -3.39
C MET A 79 -4.13 -1.64 -3.84
N ASP A 80 -4.02 -1.87 -5.14
CA ASP A 80 -4.16 -3.18 -5.73
C ASP A 80 -2.97 -4.09 -5.47
N THR A 81 -3.13 -5.37 -5.72
CA THR A 81 -2.07 -6.37 -5.66
C THR A 81 -2.02 -7.17 -6.94
N ALA A 82 -0.82 -7.64 -7.31
CA ALA A 82 -0.58 -8.38 -8.53
C ALA A 82 -1.49 -9.63 -8.67
N PRO A 83 -2.00 -9.91 -9.88
CA PRO A 83 -2.86 -11.07 -10.14
C PRO A 83 -2.10 -12.41 -10.23
N ASP A 84 -0.76 -12.38 -10.21
CA ASP A 84 0.09 -13.58 -10.38
C ASP A 84 -0.06 -14.61 -9.27
N ALA A 85 -0.49 -14.17 -8.08
CA ALA A 85 -0.82 -15.05 -6.95
C ALA A 85 -1.98 -14.46 -6.15
N SER A 86 -2.70 -15.35 -5.43
CA SER A 86 -3.87 -14.93 -4.64
C SER A 86 -3.52 -13.86 -3.60
N GLY A 87 -4.32 -12.80 -3.55
CA GLY A 87 -4.36 -11.81 -2.47
C GLY A 87 -5.58 -11.96 -1.56
N GLU A 88 -6.31 -13.09 -1.65
CA GLU A 88 -7.50 -13.35 -0.86
C GLU A 88 -7.18 -14.11 0.43
N ASN A 89 -7.80 -13.70 1.54
CA ASN A 89 -7.63 -14.32 2.86
C ASN A 89 -6.18 -14.30 3.37
N VAL A 90 -5.48 -13.20 3.16
CA VAL A 90 -4.09 -13.00 3.59
C VAL A 90 -3.97 -13.19 5.10
N LYS A 91 -3.01 -14.03 5.52
CA LYS A 91 -2.68 -14.33 6.91
C LYS A 91 -1.27 -13.85 7.24
N PRO A 92 -1.09 -12.59 7.64
CA PRO A 92 0.22 -12.07 7.99
C PRO A 92 0.79 -12.78 9.23
N ILE A 93 2.07 -13.11 9.18
CA ILE A 93 2.83 -13.72 10.28
C ILE A 93 3.96 -12.79 10.67
N LEU A 94 4.05 -12.45 11.96
CA LEU A 94 5.13 -11.64 12.51
C LEU A 94 6.21 -12.55 13.09
N HIS A 95 7.43 -12.38 12.61
CA HIS A 95 8.64 -13.01 13.16
C HIS A 95 9.38 -11.95 13.97
N GLU A 96 9.00 -11.80 15.24
CA GLU A 96 9.64 -10.83 16.13
C GLU A 96 11.06 -11.24 16.47
N ASN A 97 11.99 -10.28 16.52
CA ASN A 97 13.41 -10.51 16.79
C ASN A 97 13.99 -11.62 15.89
N TYR A 98 13.71 -11.47 14.58
CA TYR A 98 14.09 -12.44 13.56
C TYR A 98 15.58 -12.81 13.65
N ASP A 99 15.91 -14.09 13.55
CA ASP A 99 17.27 -14.61 13.78
C ASP A 99 18.23 -14.47 12.59
N GLY A 100 17.70 -14.07 11.40
CA GLY A 100 18.45 -13.93 10.16
C GLY A 100 18.63 -15.27 9.42
N GLY A 101 17.91 -16.33 9.81
CA GLY A 101 17.95 -17.66 9.21
C GLY A 101 16.95 -17.87 8.07
N ASP A 102 16.79 -19.11 7.63
CA ASP A 102 15.77 -19.48 6.64
C ASP A 102 14.37 -19.40 7.26
N VAL A 103 13.37 -18.95 6.48
CA VAL A 103 11.99 -18.82 6.95
C VAL A 103 11.11 -19.87 6.27
N VAL A 104 10.44 -20.70 7.07
CA VAL A 104 9.46 -21.67 6.57
C VAL A 104 8.07 -21.01 6.55
N LEU A 105 7.39 -21.07 5.42
CA LEU A 105 6.02 -20.59 5.24
C LEU A 105 5.07 -21.76 5.55
N PRO A 106 4.31 -21.72 6.66
CA PRO A 106 3.67 -22.91 7.22
C PRO A 106 2.49 -23.45 6.39
N GLY A 107 1.85 -22.61 5.56
CA GLY A 107 0.71 -23.02 4.74
C GLY A 107 1.10 -23.88 3.54
N THR A 108 2.33 -23.72 3.02
CA THR A 108 2.83 -24.44 1.83
C THR A 108 4.04 -25.31 2.12
N GLY A 109 4.72 -25.08 3.25
CA GLY A 109 6.04 -25.67 3.54
C GLY A 109 7.18 -25.09 2.70
N MET A 110 6.92 -24.03 1.92
CA MET A 110 7.95 -23.33 1.15
C MET A 110 8.97 -22.69 2.10
N VAL A 111 10.24 -22.70 1.70
CA VAL A 111 11.33 -22.13 2.50
C VAL A 111 11.95 -20.95 1.77
N MET A 112 11.89 -19.78 2.37
CA MET A 112 12.66 -18.60 1.95
C MET A 112 14.09 -18.77 2.45
N LYS A 113 14.98 -19.26 1.57
CA LYS A 113 16.36 -19.56 1.94
C LYS A 113 17.24 -18.30 1.91
N THR A 114 18.06 -18.12 2.91
CA THR A 114 19.06 -17.04 2.95
C THR A 114 20.14 -17.17 1.87
N SER A 115 20.30 -18.34 1.26
CA SER A 115 21.14 -18.53 0.08
C SER A 115 20.54 -17.94 -1.20
N THR A 116 19.19 -17.91 -1.29
CA THR A 116 18.45 -17.32 -2.41
C THR A 116 18.15 -15.85 -2.17
N PHE A 117 17.86 -15.49 -0.93
CA PHE A 117 17.52 -14.13 -0.48
C PHE A 117 18.54 -13.66 0.58
N PRO A 118 19.76 -13.26 0.18
CA PRO A 118 20.85 -12.95 1.12
C PRO A 118 20.54 -11.81 2.08
N PHE A 119 19.69 -10.85 1.67
CA PHE A 119 19.26 -9.72 2.48
C PHE A 119 18.55 -10.13 3.77
N LEU A 120 17.97 -11.33 3.84
CA LEU A 120 17.33 -11.85 5.05
C LEU A 120 18.29 -11.86 6.25
N LYS A 121 19.58 -12.09 6.02
CA LYS A 121 20.60 -12.10 7.06
C LYS A 121 20.79 -10.70 7.70
N GLU A 122 20.55 -9.65 6.90
CA GLU A 122 20.72 -8.26 7.35
C GLU A 122 19.55 -7.81 8.25
N LEU A 123 18.42 -8.53 8.18
CA LEU A 123 17.23 -8.25 8.97
C LEU A 123 17.26 -8.92 10.37
N LYS A 124 18.38 -9.49 10.77
CA LYS A 124 18.53 -10.10 12.09
C LYS A 124 18.27 -9.08 13.20
N GLY A 125 17.38 -9.44 14.12
CA GLY A 125 16.97 -8.58 15.24
C GLY A 125 15.76 -7.68 14.92
N GLU A 126 15.38 -7.58 13.64
CA GLU A 126 14.18 -6.84 13.22
C GLU A 126 12.92 -7.70 13.34
N THR A 127 11.76 -7.10 13.08
CA THR A 127 10.51 -7.86 12.92
C THR A 127 10.24 -8.07 11.44
N LEU A 128 10.33 -9.32 10.98
CA LEU A 128 9.98 -9.70 9.61
C LEU A 128 8.49 -10.05 9.54
N ILE A 129 7.80 -9.60 8.48
CA ILE A 129 6.41 -9.93 8.21
C ILE A 129 6.36 -10.79 6.95
N THR A 130 5.72 -11.95 7.03
CA THR A 130 5.46 -12.84 5.90
C THR A 130 3.97 -13.22 5.84
N THR A 131 3.58 -14.02 4.86
CA THR A 131 2.33 -14.79 4.87
C THR A 131 2.61 -16.24 5.25
N ASP A 132 1.55 -17.06 5.27
CA ASP A 132 1.69 -18.51 5.42
C ASP A 132 2.19 -19.20 4.13
N GLY A 133 2.38 -18.46 3.05
CA GLY A 133 2.85 -18.93 1.74
C GLY A 133 1.71 -19.30 0.77
N THR A 134 0.45 -19.24 1.19
CA THR A 134 -0.70 -19.52 0.32
C THR A 134 -1.16 -18.29 -0.47
N THR A 135 -0.71 -17.10 -0.07
CA THR A 135 -1.07 -15.82 -0.69
C THR A 135 0.13 -14.89 -0.82
N LEU A 136 -0.02 -13.82 -1.61
CA LEU A 136 0.83 -12.64 -1.48
C LEU A 136 0.60 -11.99 -0.10
N LEU A 137 1.59 -11.21 0.38
CA LEU A 137 1.39 -10.31 1.52
C LEU A 137 0.70 -9.02 1.09
N GLY A 138 0.96 -8.57 -0.14
CA GLY A 138 0.51 -7.28 -0.65
C GLY A 138 1.26 -6.10 -0.02
N ALA A 139 2.53 -6.31 0.40
CA ALA A 139 3.37 -5.23 0.91
C ALA A 139 3.67 -4.20 -0.18
N ASP A 140 3.77 -4.62 -1.41
CA ASP A 140 3.75 -3.81 -2.62
C ASP A 140 2.27 -3.59 -3.05
N ASP A 141 1.68 -2.38 -2.96
CA ASP A 141 2.30 -1.23 -2.26
C ASP A 141 1.47 -0.76 -1.05
N LYS A 142 0.75 -1.68 -0.39
CA LYS A 142 0.02 -1.37 0.85
C LYS A 142 0.94 -0.91 1.99
N SER A 143 2.26 -1.20 1.89
CA SER A 143 3.25 -0.64 2.82
C SER A 143 3.43 0.87 2.59
N GLY A 144 3.52 1.32 1.34
CA GLY A 144 3.56 2.74 1.00
C GLY A 144 2.30 3.48 1.46
N VAL A 145 1.11 2.87 1.25
CA VAL A 145 -0.15 3.40 1.80
C VAL A 145 -0.07 3.57 3.32
N ALA A 146 0.42 2.54 4.04
CA ALA A 146 0.55 2.56 5.49
C ALA A 146 1.56 3.60 5.99
N GLU A 147 2.68 3.75 5.29
CA GLU A 147 3.72 4.72 5.61
C GLU A 147 3.25 6.16 5.39
N ILE A 148 2.59 6.43 4.26
CA ILE A 148 2.02 7.76 3.93
C ILE A 148 1.03 8.19 5.02
N LEU A 149 0.08 7.32 5.39
CA LEU A 149 -0.90 7.68 6.43
C LEU A 149 -0.28 7.79 7.82
N THR A 150 0.77 7.02 8.11
CA THR A 150 1.50 7.14 9.39
C THR A 150 2.29 8.45 9.46
N ALA A 151 2.92 8.86 8.36
CA ALA A 151 3.59 10.14 8.25
C ALA A 151 2.60 11.31 8.40
N ALA A 152 1.48 11.25 7.67
CA ALA A 152 0.41 12.26 7.73
C ALA A 152 -0.15 12.40 9.16
N GLU A 153 -0.52 11.29 9.79
CA GLU A 153 -0.99 11.29 11.18
C GLU A 153 0.05 11.89 12.15
N THR A 154 1.33 11.57 11.92
CA THR A 154 2.42 12.10 12.76
C THR A 154 2.57 13.60 12.60
N LEU A 155 2.53 14.11 11.37
CA LEU A 155 2.60 15.56 11.08
C LEU A 155 1.47 16.32 11.75
N ILE A 156 0.24 15.81 11.62
CA ILE A 156 -0.97 16.44 12.20
C ILE A 156 -0.90 16.41 13.74
N LYS A 157 -0.67 15.22 14.32
CA LYS A 157 -0.67 15.06 15.79
C LYS A 157 0.44 15.84 16.49
N LYS A 158 1.63 15.85 15.90
CA LYS A 158 2.79 16.58 16.46
C LYS A 158 2.82 18.06 16.04
N LYS A 159 1.88 18.50 15.23
CA LYS A 159 1.81 19.88 14.70
C LYS A 159 3.14 20.34 14.10
N LEU A 160 3.77 19.47 13.30
CA LEU A 160 5.04 19.77 12.67
C LEU A 160 4.84 20.75 11.52
N SER A 161 5.82 21.64 11.29
CA SER A 161 5.77 22.60 10.18
C SER A 161 6.01 21.91 8.85
N HIS A 162 5.10 22.12 7.87
CA HIS A 162 5.17 21.53 6.52
C HIS A 162 4.51 22.42 5.48
N GLY A 163 4.91 22.28 4.20
CA GLY A 163 4.18 22.80 3.04
C GLY A 163 2.89 22.01 2.81
N LYS A 164 2.13 22.35 1.75
CA LYS A 164 0.95 21.57 1.37
C LYS A 164 1.36 20.12 1.04
N LEU A 165 0.63 19.15 1.57
CA LEU A 165 0.74 17.75 1.18
C LEU A 165 -0.50 17.33 0.39
N CYS A 166 -0.29 16.63 -0.72
CA CYS A 166 -1.35 16.00 -1.50
C CYS A 166 -1.12 14.50 -1.47
N ILE A 167 -2.16 13.73 -1.17
CA ILE A 167 -2.10 12.28 -1.06
C ILE A 167 -3.02 11.69 -2.12
N ALA A 168 -2.53 10.68 -2.84
CA ALA A 168 -3.33 9.88 -3.75
C ALA A 168 -3.04 8.40 -3.57
N PHE A 169 -4.09 7.57 -3.55
CA PHE A 169 -3.96 6.13 -3.65
C PHE A 169 -4.66 5.65 -4.91
N THR A 170 -3.97 4.81 -5.68
CA THR A 170 -4.38 4.43 -7.04
C THR A 170 -4.81 2.97 -7.11
N PRO A 171 -5.79 2.63 -7.97
CA PRO A 171 -6.08 1.26 -8.36
C PRO A 171 -5.18 0.82 -9.54
N ASP A 172 -5.20 -0.47 -9.88
CA ASP A 172 -4.74 -1.05 -11.15
C ASP A 172 -3.26 -0.81 -11.53
N GLU A 173 -2.39 -0.51 -10.59
CA GLU A 173 -0.96 -0.27 -10.90
C GLU A 173 -0.28 -1.56 -11.38
N GLU A 174 -0.65 -2.69 -10.80
CA GLU A 174 -0.08 -4.01 -11.09
C GLU A 174 -0.54 -4.61 -12.44
N LEU A 175 -1.44 -3.92 -13.15
CA LEU A 175 -1.80 -4.32 -14.50
C LEU A 175 -0.75 -3.81 -15.49
N SER A 176 -0.23 -4.73 -16.30
CA SER A 176 0.76 -4.41 -17.31
C SER A 176 0.27 -3.32 -18.26
N LEU A 177 1.07 -2.26 -18.44
CA LEU A 177 0.82 -1.16 -19.37
C LEU A 177 0.80 -1.59 -20.85
N ILE A 178 1.11 -2.84 -21.19
CA ILE A 178 1.03 -3.36 -22.55
C ILE A 178 -0.40 -3.43 -23.10
N HIS A 179 -1.42 -3.31 -22.26
CA HIS A 179 -2.82 -3.20 -22.67
C HIS A 179 -3.30 -1.75 -22.83
N ILE A 180 -2.51 -0.76 -22.45
CA ILE A 180 -2.76 0.62 -22.84
C ILE A 180 -2.40 0.70 -24.32
N SER A 181 -3.43 0.80 -25.19
CA SER A 181 -3.27 0.96 -26.62
C SER A 181 -2.18 1.99 -26.92
N GLU A 182 -1.17 1.57 -27.68
CA GLU A 182 -0.12 2.48 -28.18
C GLU A 182 -0.80 3.74 -28.73
N PRO A 183 -0.28 4.95 -28.42
CA PRO A 183 -0.81 6.15 -29.03
C PRO A 183 -0.66 5.98 -30.53
N THR A 184 -1.80 5.89 -31.22
CA THR A 184 -1.83 5.82 -32.69
C THR A 184 -1.01 6.98 -33.22
N ARG A 185 0.16 6.68 -33.79
CA ARG A 185 0.91 7.64 -34.58
C ARG A 185 0.01 8.02 -35.75
N HIS A 186 -0.61 9.18 -35.68
CA HIS A 186 -1.17 9.81 -36.87
C HIS A 186 0.01 10.18 -37.76
N SER A 187 0.21 9.38 -38.78
CA SER A 187 1.07 9.70 -39.93
C SER A 187 0.45 10.81 -40.76
#